data_72c8a66d1628d0ef45d725d24025a62a
#
_entry.id   72c8a66d1628d0ef45d725d24025a62a
#
_cell.length_a   1.000
_cell.length_b   1.000
_cell.length_c   1.000
_cell.angle_alpha   90.00
_cell.angle_beta   90.00
_cell.angle_gamma   90.00
#
_symmetry.space_group_name_H-M   'P 1'
#
loop_
_entity.id
_entity.type
_entity.pdbx_description
1 polymer ?
#
loop_
_entity_poly.entity_id
_entity_poly.type
_entity_poly.pdbx_seq_one_letter_code
_entity_poly.pdbx_strand_id
1 'polypeptide(L)'
;KLLLVPFVVALLLWGVAVWFAWTPLVAWLDQTLFDSTGVMRWVQEQMTRIGIADFGRAASSVIAMLLWVPLVFMSATVVIAVLAMPLVTRYLGQQDYADVARRGSTWDVLPSLWNALKAFAVFVIGYLVTMPLWLIPPLAFVVPWLWWSWLTARLMRLDSLIEHADPVERRALIAANRREYGVLGMLVSALNYVPPLFLITPVLSALVFTHYSLARLRERRAMPERIEHGIRPDHHR
;
A
#
# COMPACT_ATOMS: atom_id res chain seq x y z
N LYS A 1 -12.62 15.06 -6.78
CA LYS A 1 -11.83 16.12 -6.12
C LYS A 1 -11.23 15.63 -4.79
N LEU A 2 -12.01 14.91 -3.96
CA LEU A 2 -11.56 14.42 -2.65
C LEU A 2 -10.38 13.41 -2.76
N LEU A 3 -10.36 12.59 -3.82
CA LEU A 3 -9.31 11.59 -4.07
C LEU A 3 -7.96 12.21 -4.48
N LEU A 4 -7.91 13.50 -4.83
CA LEU A 4 -6.67 14.22 -5.11
C LEU A 4 -5.95 14.70 -3.85
N VAL A 5 -6.65 14.79 -2.72
CA VAL A 5 -6.08 15.27 -1.45
C VAL A 5 -4.84 14.50 -1.01
N PRO A 6 -4.84 13.15 -0.99
CA PRO A 6 -3.64 12.39 -0.62
C PRO A 6 -2.42 12.70 -1.49
N PHE A 7 -2.64 12.90 -2.80
CA PHE A 7 -1.56 13.21 -3.74
C PHE A 7 -0.98 14.59 -3.49
N VAL A 8 -1.84 15.60 -3.25
CA VAL A 8 -1.41 16.97 -2.95
C VAL A 8 -0.64 17.00 -1.63
N VAL A 9 -1.12 16.33 -0.60
CA VAL A 9 -0.44 16.23 0.71
C VAL A 9 0.93 15.57 0.56
N ALA A 10 1.02 14.45 -0.16
CA ALA A 10 2.29 13.76 -0.41
C ALA A 10 3.27 14.66 -1.16
N LEU A 11 2.82 15.35 -2.19
CA LEU A 11 3.64 16.26 -3.01
C LEU A 11 4.17 17.44 -2.20
N LEU A 12 3.34 18.03 -1.34
CA LEU A 12 3.75 19.12 -0.46
C LEU A 12 4.76 18.67 0.58
N LEU A 13 4.52 17.55 1.25
CA LEU A 13 5.44 16.99 2.26
C LEU A 13 6.82 16.73 1.64
N TRP A 14 6.85 16.13 0.47
CA TRP A 14 8.12 15.81 -0.20
C TRP A 14 8.79 17.02 -0.83
N GLY A 15 8.02 17.98 -1.35
CA GLY A 15 8.58 19.24 -1.82
C GLY A 15 9.33 19.97 -0.71
N VAL A 16 8.75 20.05 0.48
CA VAL A 16 9.37 20.63 1.67
C VAL A 16 10.58 19.81 2.12
N ALA A 17 10.47 18.48 2.17
CA ALA A 17 11.58 17.61 2.58
C ALA A 17 12.78 17.70 1.65
N VAL A 18 12.57 17.73 0.33
CA VAL A 18 13.63 17.93 -0.66
C VAL A 18 14.28 19.31 -0.47
N TRP A 19 13.47 20.35 -0.32
CA TRP A 19 13.99 21.71 -0.14
C TRP A 19 14.96 21.84 1.03
N PHE A 20 14.63 21.24 2.18
CA PHE A 20 15.46 21.35 3.39
C PHE A 20 16.61 20.33 3.46
N ALA A 21 16.42 19.12 2.94
CA ALA A 21 17.35 18.01 3.13
C ALA A 21 18.30 17.76 1.97
N TRP A 22 18.07 18.32 0.80
CA TRP A 22 18.91 18.09 -0.39
C TRP A 22 20.36 18.52 -0.18
N THR A 23 20.56 19.79 0.19
CA THR A 23 21.91 20.35 0.35
C THR A 23 22.73 19.66 1.44
N PRO A 24 22.18 19.44 2.67
CA PRO A 24 22.92 18.73 3.71
C PRO A 24 23.19 17.26 3.36
N LEU A 25 22.28 16.58 2.65
CA LEU A 25 22.49 15.20 2.22
C LEU A 25 23.63 15.09 1.21
N VAL A 26 23.66 15.95 0.19
CA VAL A 26 24.73 15.96 -0.81
C VAL A 26 26.06 16.29 -0.16
N ALA A 27 26.13 17.29 0.73
CA ALA A 27 27.34 17.64 1.46
C ALA A 27 27.85 16.50 2.35
N TRP A 28 26.95 15.82 3.05
CA TRP A 28 27.28 14.66 3.89
C TRP A 28 27.82 13.48 3.05
N LEU A 29 27.22 13.20 1.90
CA LEU A 29 27.69 12.16 0.99
C LEU A 29 29.06 12.50 0.41
N ASP A 30 29.28 13.74 0.00
CA ASP A 30 30.54 14.21 -0.52
C ASP A 30 31.68 14.04 0.49
N GLN A 31 31.47 14.52 1.70
CA GLN A 31 32.44 14.37 2.79
C GLN A 31 32.70 12.91 3.16
N THR A 32 31.64 12.09 3.23
CA THR A 32 31.75 10.70 3.70
C THR A 32 32.37 9.78 2.66
N LEU A 33 32.04 9.96 1.38
CA LEU A 33 32.49 9.07 0.31
C LEU A 33 33.80 9.54 -0.33
N PHE A 34 33.90 10.83 -0.64
CA PHE A 34 35.01 11.33 -1.44
C PHE A 34 36.15 11.91 -0.61
N ASP A 35 35.88 12.46 0.57
CA ASP A 35 36.93 12.97 1.45
C ASP A 35 37.53 11.91 2.37
N SER A 36 36.74 10.90 2.77
CA SER A 36 37.15 9.93 3.80
C SER A 36 37.78 8.65 3.24
N THR A 37 37.38 8.21 2.05
CA THR A 37 37.89 6.95 1.46
C THR A 37 39.04 7.16 0.51
N GLY A 38 40.18 6.45 0.73
CA GLY A 38 41.39 6.62 -0.08
C GLY A 38 41.21 6.35 -1.57
N VAL A 39 40.34 5.40 -1.94
CA VAL A 39 40.04 5.06 -3.35
C VAL A 39 39.26 6.21 -4.03
N MET A 40 38.23 6.73 -3.39
CA MET A 40 37.41 7.81 -3.96
C MET A 40 38.16 9.11 -4.01
N ARG A 41 39.03 9.40 -3.04
CA ARG A 41 39.96 10.53 -3.09
C ARG A 41 40.91 10.42 -4.29
N TRP A 42 41.47 9.25 -4.53
CA TRP A 42 42.31 9.01 -5.71
C TRP A 42 41.52 9.24 -7.01
N VAL A 43 40.26 8.76 -7.11
CA VAL A 43 39.38 9.01 -8.27
C VAL A 43 39.15 10.53 -8.44
N GLN A 44 38.85 11.23 -7.37
CA GLN A 44 38.65 12.68 -7.36
C GLN A 44 39.90 13.43 -7.92
N GLU A 45 41.08 13.04 -7.43
CA GLU A 45 42.34 13.61 -7.90
C GLU A 45 42.59 13.37 -9.41
N GLN A 46 42.28 12.15 -9.91
CA GLN A 46 42.39 11.86 -11.34
C GLN A 46 41.39 12.67 -12.17
N MET A 47 40.16 12.81 -11.72
CA MET A 47 39.10 13.59 -12.39
C MET A 47 39.47 15.09 -12.44
N THR A 48 40.03 15.61 -11.36
CA THR A 48 40.52 17.00 -11.30
C THR A 48 41.66 17.22 -12.30
N ARG A 49 42.55 16.23 -12.47
CA ARG A 49 43.68 16.33 -13.46
C ARG A 49 43.19 16.40 -14.90
N ILE A 50 42.06 15.79 -15.23
CA ILE A 50 41.45 15.84 -16.57
C ILE A 50 40.45 17.00 -16.74
N GLY A 51 40.39 17.92 -15.76
CA GLY A 51 39.60 19.15 -15.83
C GLY A 51 38.18 19.03 -15.21
N ILE A 52 37.86 17.94 -14.52
CA ILE A 52 36.57 17.75 -13.83
C ILE A 52 36.77 17.99 -12.33
N ALA A 53 36.84 19.25 -11.93
CA ALA A 53 37.17 19.66 -10.57
C ALA A 53 36.05 19.27 -9.55
N ASP A 54 34.79 19.34 -9.97
CA ASP A 54 33.64 19.13 -9.10
C ASP A 54 33.06 17.68 -9.20
N PHE A 55 33.88 16.70 -9.57
CA PHE A 55 33.43 15.30 -9.77
C PHE A 55 32.79 14.73 -8.51
N GLY A 56 33.39 14.89 -7.33
CA GLY A 56 32.87 14.40 -6.07
C GLY A 56 31.46 14.91 -5.80
N ARG A 57 31.27 16.21 -5.92
CA ARG A 57 29.96 16.84 -5.71
C ARG A 57 28.91 16.39 -6.74
N ALA A 58 29.31 16.26 -8.00
CA ALA A 58 28.43 15.74 -9.05
C ALA A 58 28.02 14.28 -8.77
N ALA A 59 28.98 13.42 -8.44
CA ALA A 59 28.75 12.02 -8.10
C ALA A 59 27.88 11.88 -6.84
N SER A 60 28.15 12.65 -5.78
CA SER A 60 27.33 12.71 -4.57
C SER A 60 25.89 13.14 -4.85
N SER A 61 25.71 14.09 -5.78
CA SER A 61 24.35 14.50 -6.20
C SER A 61 23.60 13.38 -6.93
N VAL A 62 24.27 12.61 -7.79
CA VAL A 62 23.68 11.45 -8.46
C VAL A 62 23.34 10.36 -7.45
N ILE A 63 24.23 10.07 -6.50
CA ILE A 63 23.98 9.10 -5.43
C ILE A 63 22.81 9.55 -4.56
N ALA A 64 22.78 10.84 -4.17
CA ALA A 64 21.67 11.42 -3.43
C ALA A 64 20.34 11.27 -4.18
N MET A 65 20.32 11.50 -5.49
CA MET A 65 19.13 11.33 -6.33
C MET A 65 18.68 9.86 -6.38
N LEU A 66 19.62 8.92 -6.54
CA LEU A 66 19.33 7.48 -6.56
C LEU A 66 18.78 6.97 -5.23
N LEU A 67 19.19 7.56 -4.10
CA LEU A 67 18.65 7.25 -2.78
C LEU A 67 17.32 7.95 -2.53
N TRP A 68 17.20 9.21 -2.93
CA TRP A 68 16.05 10.05 -2.63
C TRP A 68 14.81 9.68 -3.43
N VAL A 69 14.96 9.40 -4.73
CA VAL A 69 13.84 9.06 -5.60
C VAL A 69 13.05 7.83 -5.11
N PRO A 70 13.67 6.68 -4.81
CA PRO A 70 12.95 5.53 -4.25
C PRO A 70 12.31 5.84 -2.89
N LEU A 71 13.01 6.60 -2.02
CA LEU A 71 12.50 6.97 -0.71
C LEU A 71 11.23 7.83 -0.82
N VAL A 72 11.25 8.85 -1.68
CA VAL A 72 10.09 9.69 -2.01
C VAL A 72 8.94 8.83 -2.52
N PHE A 73 9.22 7.94 -3.45
CA PHE A 73 8.22 7.07 -4.04
C PHE A 73 7.56 6.15 -3.02
N MET A 74 8.36 5.45 -2.23
CA MET A 74 7.85 4.51 -1.22
C MET A 74 7.00 5.22 -0.17
N SER A 75 7.49 6.34 0.36
CA SER A 75 6.77 7.07 1.41
C SER A 75 5.57 7.85 0.87
N ALA A 76 5.63 8.40 -0.34
CA ALA A 76 4.46 8.99 -1.00
C ALA A 76 3.35 7.93 -1.16
N THR A 77 3.70 6.71 -1.58
CA THR A 77 2.76 5.59 -1.69
C THR A 77 2.14 5.25 -0.33
N VAL A 78 2.94 5.24 0.75
CA VAL A 78 2.44 5.00 2.11
C VAL A 78 1.50 6.12 2.55
N VAL A 79 1.85 7.39 2.34
CA VAL A 79 0.99 8.54 2.68
C VAL A 79 -0.34 8.47 1.92
N ILE A 80 -0.28 8.19 0.62
CA ILE A 80 -1.48 8.02 -0.21
C ILE A 80 -2.33 6.87 0.31
N ALA A 81 -1.75 5.71 0.63
CA ALA A 81 -2.47 4.54 1.13
C ALA A 81 -3.15 4.83 2.48
N VAL A 82 -2.45 5.47 3.41
CA VAL A 82 -2.99 5.81 4.74
C VAL A 82 -4.15 6.80 4.65
N LEU A 83 -4.05 7.80 3.77
CA LEU A 83 -5.11 8.80 3.60
C LEU A 83 -6.24 8.32 2.70
N ALA A 84 -5.96 7.48 1.69
CA ALA A 84 -6.97 7.01 0.75
C ALA A 84 -8.02 6.12 1.42
N MET A 85 -7.59 5.20 2.29
CA MET A 85 -8.50 4.23 2.90
C MET A 85 -9.66 4.87 3.69
N PRO A 86 -9.43 5.76 4.68
CA PRO A 86 -10.53 6.40 5.41
C PRO A 86 -11.39 7.31 4.53
N LEU A 87 -10.80 7.99 3.52
CA LEU A 87 -11.55 8.82 2.59
C LEU A 87 -12.49 7.99 1.73
N VAL A 88 -12.01 6.88 1.17
CA VAL A 88 -12.79 5.97 0.32
C VAL A 88 -13.89 5.29 1.12
N THR A 89 -13.56 4.75 2.30
CA THR A 89 -14.52 4.05 3.16
C THR A 89 -15.67 4.97 3.59
N ARG A 90 -15.35 6.22 3.96
CA ARG A 90 -16.37 7.21 4.33
C ARG A 90 -17.24 7.63 3.13
N TYR A 91 -16.61 7.88 1.99
CA TYR A 91 -17.32 8.30 0.78
C TYR A 91 -18.28 7.22 0.28
N LEU A 92 -17.83 6.00 0.10
CA LEU A 92 -18.66 4.87 -0.32
C LEU A 92 -19.72 4.52 0.72
N GLY A 93 -19.36 4.51 1.99
CA GLY A 93 -20.29 4.21 3.08
C GLY A 93 -21.41 5.22 3.21
N GLN A 94 -21.22 6.48 2.79
CA GLN A 94 -22.25 7.50 2.84
C GLN A 94 -23.12 7.56 1.58
N GLN A 95 -22.57 7.29 0.41
CA GLN A 95 -23.30 7.41 -0.86
C GLN A 95 -23.93 6.09 -1.31
N ASP A 96 -23.13 5.04 -1.45
CA ASP A 96 -23.59 3.79 -2.07
C ASP A 96 -24.06 2.76 -1.05
N TYR A 97 -23.67 2.88 0.22
CA TYR A 97 -23.92 1.92 1.29
C TYR A 97 -24.44 2.57 2.58
N ALA A 98 -25.21 3.67 2.45
CA ALA A 98 -25.82 4.36 3.58
C ALA A 98 -26.77 3.44 4.40
N ASP A 99 -27.32 2.40 3.77
CA ASP A 99 -28.16 1.37 4.36
C ASP A 99 -27.35 0.34 5.19
N VAL A 100 -26.02 0.28 4.99
CA VAL A 100 -25.16 -0.65 5.75
C VAL A 100 -24.75 0.01 7.06
N ALA A 101 -25.45 -0.30 8.15
CA ALA A 101 -25.18 0.24 9.47
C ALA A 101 -23.73 -0.02 9.91
N ARG A 102 -23.09 1.00 10.48
CA ARG A 102 -21.74 0.89 11.07
C ARG A 102 -21.84 0.15 12.41
N ARG A 103 -21.24 -1.04 12.48
CA ARG A 103 -21.17 -1.87 13.68
C ARG A 103 -19.74 -2.09 14.19
N GLY A 104 -18.75 -1.54 13.49
CA GLY A 104 -17.35 -1.57 13.89
C GLY A 104 -17.05 -0.66 15.07
N SER A 105 -16.07 -1.04 15.89
CA SER A 105 -15.60 -0.24 17.03
C SER A 105 -14.24 0.39 16.75
N THR A 106 -14.03 1.62 17.21
CA THR A 106 -12.72 2.28 17.18
C THR A 106 -11.66 1.53 18.00
N TRP A 107 -12.07 0.71 18.98
CA TRP A 107 -11.18 -0.14 19.78
C TRP A 107 -10.61 -1.34 19.01
N ASP A 108 -11.18 -1.68 17.86
CA ASP A 108 -10.69 -2.75 16.97
C ASP A 108 -9.40 -2.38 16.20
N VAL A 109 -8.94 -1.15 16.31
CA VAL A 109 -7.72 -0.67 15.63
C VAL A 109 -6.48 -1.39 16.14
N LEU A 110 -6.35 -1.60 17.46
CA LEU A 110 -5.16 -2.23 18.05
C LEU A 110 -5.00 -3.71 17.66
N PRO A 111 -6.04 -4.57 17.75
CA PRO A 111 -5.99 -5.91 17.20
C PRO A 111 -5.72 -5.95 15.68
N SER A 112 -6.23 -4.98 14.92
CA SER A 112 -5.99 -4.87 13.49
C SER A 112 -4.53 -4.53 13.17
N LEU A 113 -3.94 -3.60 13.91
CA LEU A 113 -2.52 -3.24 13.77
C LEU A 113 -1.62 -4.46 14.10
N TRP A 114 -1.94 -5.22 15.15
CA TRP A 114 -1.21 -6.43 15.49
C TRP A 114 -1.30 -7.50 14.39
N ASN A 115 -2.49 -7.63 13.79
CA ASN A 115 -2.68 -8.55 12.66
C ASN A 115 -1.96 -8.08 11.38
N ALA A 116 -1.91 -6.77 11.14
CA ALA A 116 -1.14 -6.18 10.05
C ALA A 116 0.36 -6.42 10.24
N LEU A 117 0.88 -6.23 11.45
CA LEU A 117 2.28 -6.49 11.79
C LEU A 117 2.66 -7.97 11.57
N LYS A 118 1.79 -8.90 12.02
CA LYS A 118 1.97 -10.33 11.74
C LYS A 118 1.96 -10.64 10.24
N ALA A 119 1.04 -10.05 9.49
CA ALA A 119 0.98 -10.23 8.05
C ALA A 119 2.23 -9.71 7.37
N PHE A 120 2.73 -8.55 7.79
CA PHE A 120 3.96 -7.99 7.29
C PHE A 120 5.19 -8.85 7.62
N ALA A 121 5.28 -9.36 8.84
CA ALA A 121 6.36 -10.27 9.22
C ALA A 121 6.36 -11.56 8.37
N VAL A 122 5.20 -12.17 8.16
CA VAL A 122 5.05 -13.35 7.28
C VAL A 122 5.44 -13.00 5.84
N PHE A 123 5.04 -11.83 5.36
CA PHE A 123 5.43 -11.34 4.03
C PHE A 123 6.95 -11.21 3.90
N VAL A 124 7.61 -10.53 4.84
CA VAL A 124 9.07 -10.32 4.80
C VAL A 124 9.81 -11.66 4.86
N ILE A 125 9.45 -12.54 5.79
CA ILE A 125 10.10 -13.86 5.91
C ILE A 125 9.90 -14.66 4.63
N GLY A 126 8.67 -14.76 4.13
CA GLY A 126 8.36 -15.51 2.92
C GLY A 126 9.05 -14.93 1.68
N TYR A 127 9.08 -13.59 1.57
CA TYR A 127 9.74 -12.87 0.49
C TYR A 127 11.25 -13.19 0.47
N LEU A 128 11.91 -13.14 1.63
CA LEU A 128 13.34 -13.46 1.77
C LEU A 128 13.63 -14.94 1.53
N VAL A 129 12.81 -15.85 2.06
CA VAL A 129 12.98 -17.30 1.86
C VAL A 129 12.81 -17.68 0.39
N THR A 130 11.95 -16.99 -0.33
CA THR A 130 11.71 -17.25 -1.76
C THR A 130 12.69 -16.51 -2.68
N MET A 131 13.56 -15.65 -2.16
CA MET A 131 14.55 -14.90 -2.95
C MET A 131 15.45 -15.76 -3.85
N PRO A 132 15.90 -16.97 -3.45
CA PRO A 132 16.66 -17.84 -4.34
C PRO A 132 15.91 -18.27 -5.61
N LEU A 133 14.57 -18.30 -5.58
CA LEU A 133 13.74 -18.63 -6.76
C LEU A 133 13.81 -17.54 -7.84
N TRP A 134 14.23 -16.32 -7.49
CA TRP A 134 14.37 -15.21 -8.45
C TRP A 134 15.54 -15.39 -9.42
N LEU A 135 16.44 -16.33 -9.15
CA LEU A 135 17.48 -16.71 -10.10
C LEU A 135 16.90 -17.34 -11.38
N ILE A 136 15.65 -17.79 -11.33
CA ILE A 136 14.91 -18.29 -12.48
C ILE A 136 14.09 -17.12 -13.07
N PRO A 137 14.40 -16.60 -14.28
CA PRO A 137 13.84 -15.36 -14.80
C PRO A 137 12.32 -15.23 -14.72
N PRO A 138 11.49 -16.25 -15.07
CA PRO A 138 10.03 -16.14 -14.93
C PRO A 138 9.58 -15.98 -13.48
N LEU A 139 10.25 -16.68 -12.53
CA LEU A 139 9.89 -16.66 -11.11
C LEU A 139 10.28 -15.34 -10.44
N ALA A 140 11.29 -14.62 -10.96
CA ALA A 140 11.68 -13.30 -10.49
C ALA A 140 10.56 -12.25 -10.56
N PHE A 141 9.60 -12.43 -11.48
CA PHE A 141 8.42 -11.57 -11.59
C PHE A 141 7.21 -12.14 -10.86
N VAL A 142 6.97 -13.45 -10.99
CA VAL A 142 5.76 -14.12 -10.47
C VAL A 142 5.79 -14.19 -8.94
N VAL A 143 6.92 -14.58 -8.34
CA VAL A 143 7.01 -14.78 -6.88
C VAL A 143 6.82 -13.48 -6.10
N PRO A 144 7.52 -12.37 -6.42
CA PRO A 144 7.25 -11.08 -5.79
C PRO A 144 5.81 -10.62 -5.97
N TRP A 145 5.24 -10.77 -7.17
CA TRP A 145 3.85 -10.40 -7.44
C TRP A 145 2.86 -11.19 -6.56
N LEU A 146 3.05 -12.49 -6.38
CA LEU A 146 2.21 -13.32 -5.52
C LEU A 146 2.29 -12.87 -4.06
N TRP A 147 3.47 -12.54 -3.54
CA TRP A 147 3.65 -12.04 -2.19
C TRP A 147 2.98 -10.69 -1.98
N TRP A 148 3.14 -9.76 -2.91
CA TRP A 148 2.46 -8.46 -2.88
C TRP A 148 0.94 -8.63 -2.97
N SER A 149 0.45 -9.51 -3.85
CA SER A 149 -0.98 -9.82 -4.00
C SER A 149 -1.57 -10.36 -2.71
N TRP A 150 -0.87 -11.29 -2.07
CA TRP A 150 -1.28 -11.85 -0.79
C TRP A 150 -1.32 -10.80 0.33
N LEU A 151 -0.29 -9.95 0.44
CA LEU A 151 -0.23 -8.89 1.44
C LEU A 151 -1.36 -7.88 1.23
N THR A 152 -1.52 -7.39 -0.01
CA THR A 152 -2.58 -6.44 -0.37
C THR A 152 -3.96 -6.99 -0.04
N ALA A 153 -4.26 -8.23 -0.47
CA ALA A 153 -5.53 -8.87 -0.15
C ALA A 153 -5.74 -9.02 1.36
N ARG A 154 -4.69 -9.36 2.11
CA ARG A 154 -4.77 -9.56 3.56
C ARG A 154 -5.02 -8.27 4.33
N LEU A 155 -4.39 -7.16 3.94
CA LEU A 155 -4.56 -5.86 4.60
C LEU A 155 -5.90 -5.23 4.20
N MET A 156 -6.15 -5.10 2.91
CA MET A 156 -7.31 -4.36 2.39
C MET A 156 -8.66 -4.96 2.80
N ARG A 157 -8.80 -6.31 2.87
CA ARG A 157 -10.04 -6.95 3.32
C ARG A 157 -10.37 -6.69 4.80
N LEU A 158 -9.36 -6.42 5.64
CA LEU A 158 -9.58 -6.06 7.03
C LEU A 158 -9.98 -4.60 7.15
N ASP A 159 -9.23 -3.73 6.49
CA ASP A 159 -9.42 -2.29 6.57
C ASP A 159 -10.78 -1.87 5.99
N SER A 160 -11.23 -2.52 4.90
CA SER A 160 -12.53 -2.24 4.27
C SER A 160 -13.75 -2.58 5.14
N LEU A 161 -13.60 -3.46 6.13
CA LEU A 161 -14.69 -3.93 6.98
C LEU A 161 -14.64 -3.40 8.42
N ILE A 162 -13.55 -2.75 8.84
CA ILE A 162 -13.30 -2.40 10.24
C ILE A 162 -14.35 -1.45 10.81
N GLU A 163 -14.86 -0.51 10.01
CA GLU A 163 -15.87 0.46 10.43
C GLU A 163 -17.31 -0.08 10.34
N HIS A 164 -17.58 -1.11 9.51
CA HIS A 164 -18.93 -1.52 9.14
C HIS A 164 -19.36 -2.89 9.71
N ALA A 165 -18.41 -3.78 10.03
CA ALA A 165 -18.69 -5.12 10.50
C ALA A 165 -18.11 -5.35 11.89
N ASP A 166 -18.86 -6.06 12.75
CA ASP A 166 -18.34 -6.55 14.01
C ASP A 166 -17.28 -7.64 13.81
N PRO A 167 -16.44 -7.97 14.81
CA PRO A 167 -15.37 -8.95 14.66
C PRO A 167 -15.80 -10.34 14.21
N VAL A 168 -17.00 -10.79 14.60
CA VAL A 168 -17.55 -12.11 14.26
C VAL A 168 -18.01 -12.11 12.80
N GLU A 169 -18.82 -11.11 12.43
CA GLU A 169 -19.34 -10.89 11.09
C GLU A 169 -18.19 -10.74 10.07
N ARG A 170 -17.16 -9.94 10.42
CA ARG A 170 -15.97 -9.71 9.61
C ARG A 170 -15.20 -11.00 9.34
N ARG A 171 -14.92 -11.81 10.38
CA ARG A 171 -14.21 -13.09 10.22
C ARG A 171 -14.98 -14.05 9.32
N ALA A 172 -16.30 -14.16 9.53
CA ALA A 172 -17.15 -15.04 8.75
C ALA A 172 -17.25 -14.59 7.28
N LEU A 173 -17.33 -13.28 7.00
CA LEU A 173 -17.36 -12.73 5.64
C LEU A 173 -16.04 -12.98 4.91
N ILE A 174 -14.91 -12.72 5.57
CA ILE A 174 -13.57 -12.96 5.01
C ILE A 174 -13.34 -14.45 4.73
N ALA A 175 -13.80 -15.34 5.60
CA ALA A 175 -13.66 -16.78 5.42
C ALA A 175 -14.48 -17.28 4.22
N ALA A 176 -15.73 -16.81 4.09
CA ALA A 176 -16.62 -17.17 2.99
C ALA A 176 -16.12 -16.71 1.61
N ASN A 177 -15.48 -15.53 1.54
CA ASN A 177 -15.07 -14.92 0.27
C ASN A 177 -13.52 -14.89 0.10
N ARG A 178 -12.83 -15.88 0.66
CA ARG A 178 -11.35 -15.90 0.68
C ARG A 178 -10.73 -15.92 -0.70
N ARG A 179 -11.33 -16.64 -1.65
CA ARG A 179 -10.82 -16.78 -3.03
C ARG A 179 -10.96 -15.46 -3.78
N GLU A 180 -12.13 -14.85 -3.69
CA GLU A 180 -12.46 -13.58 -4.34
C GLU A 180 -11.54 -12.45 -3.86
N TYR A 181 -11.29 -12.34 -2.57
CA TYR A 181 -10.30 -11.41 -2.03
C TYR A 181 -8.89 -11.68 -2.56
N GLY A 182 -8.52 -12.95 -2.74
CA GLY A 182 -7.25 -13.32 -3.36
C GLY A 182 -7.15 -12.86 -4.81
N VAL A 183 -8.19 -13.09 -5.62
CA VAL A 183 -8.25 -12.65 -7.01
C VAL A 183 -8.20 -11.13 -7.12
N LEU A 184 -8.96 -10.41 -6.28
CA LEU A 184 -8.90 -8.95 -6.22
C LEU A 184 -7.48 -8.45 -5.89
N GLY A 185 -6.81 -9.09 -4.93
CA GLY A 185 -5.42 -8.77 -4.60
C GLY A 185 -4.47 -8.99 -5.77
N MET A 186 -4.63 -10.09 -6.53
CA MET A 186 -3.82 -10.35 -7.72
C MET A 186 -4.04 -9.30 -8.81
N LEU A 187 -5.30 -8.98 -9.11
CA LEU A 187 -5.64 -8.01 -10.16
C LEU A 187 -5.11 -6.61 -9.82
N VAL A 188 -5.35 -6.16 -8.60
CA VAL A 188 -4.90 -4.84 -8.16
C VAL A 188 -3.38 -4.76 -8.07
N SER A 189 -2.72 -5.81 -7.57
CA SER A 189 -1.25 -5.83 -7.48
C SER A 189 -0.59 -5.89 -8.86
N ALA A 190 -1.24 -6.44 -9.88
CA ALA A 190 -0.73 -6.43 -11.25
C ALA A 190 -0.59 -5.00 -11.81
N LEU A 191 -1.43 -4.06 -11.36
CA LEU A 191 -1.35 -2.65 -11.78
C LEU A 191 -0.05 -1.97 -11.35
N ASN A 192 0.62 -2.47 -10.30
CA ASN A 192 1.91 -1.94 -9.87
C ASN A 192 3.04 -2.15 -10.88
N TYR A 193 2.87 -3.11 -11.82
CA TYR A 193 3.85 -3.35 -12.88
C TYR A 193 3.68 -2.43 -14.09
N VAL A 194 2.64 -1.61 -14.10
CA VAL A 194 2.37 -0.66 -15.20
C VAL A 194 2.66 0.76 -14.70
N PRO A 195 3.80 1.37 -15.09
CA PRO A 195 4.02 2.79 -14.84
C PRO A 195 3.03 3.61 -15.69
N PRO A 196 2.36 4.62 -15.19
CA PRO A 196 2.34 5.24 -13.85
C PRO A 196 1.23 4.72 -12.93
N LEU A 197 0.58 3.59 -13.25
CA LEU A 197 -0.60 3.09 -12.50
C LEU A 197 -0.31 2.77 -11.03
N PHE A 198 0.95 2.46 -10.69
CA PHE A 198 1.32 2.17 -9.30
C PHE A 198 1.02 3.34 -8.32
N LEU A 199 1.03 4.60 -8.78
CA LEU A 199 0.64 5.76 -7.97
C LEU A 199 -0.86 5.76 -7.63
N ILE A 200 -1.68 5.23 -8.52
CA ILE A 200 -3.13 5.19 -8.37
C ILE A 200 -3.57 3.90 -7.67
N THR A 201 -2.72 2.86 -7.69
CA THR A 201 -3.03 1.54 -7.13
C THR A 201 -3.52 1.57 -5.67
N PRO A 202 -2.96 2.37 -4.73
CA PRO A 202 -3.49 2.42 -3.36
C PRO A 202 -4.94 2.90 -3.30
N VAL A 203 -5.30 3.89 -4.10
CA VAL A 203 -6.68 4.43 -4.18
C VAL A 203 -7.62 3.42 -4.83
N LEU A 204 -7.19 2.78 -5.93
CA LEU A 204 -7.98 1.74 -6.59
C LEU A 204 -8.16 0.53 -5.68
N SER A 205 -7.12 0.12 -4.94
CA SER A 205 -7.21 -0.96 -3.95
C SER A 205 -8.29 -0.64 -2.91
N ALA A 206 -8.23 0.55 -2.31
CA ALA A 206 -9.22 0.98 -1.32
C ALA A 206 -10.64 0.98 -1.90
N LEU A 207 -10.83 1.52 -3.11
CA LEU A 207 -12.13 1.54 -3.78
C LEU A 207 -12.68 0.13 -4.04
N VAL A 208 -11.91 -0.72 -4.71
CA VAL A 208 -12.34 -2.06 -5.13
C VAL A 208 -12.64 -2.93 -3.92
N PHE A 209 -11.74 -2.95 -2.92
CA PHE A 209 -11.94 -3.76 -1.73
C PHE A 209 -13.09 -3.27 -0.85
N THR A 210 -13.26 -1.95 -0.70
CA THR A 210 -14.37 -1.37 0.08
C THR A 210 -15.70 -1.67 -0.60
N HIS A 211 -15.80 -1.40 -1.91
CA HIS A 211 -17.03 -1.66 -2.67
C HIS A 211 -17.42 -3.16 -2.62
N TYR A 212 -16.47 -4.05 -2.89
CA TYR A 212 -16.69 -5.49 -2.81
C TYR A 212 -17.13 -5.93 -1.41
N SER A 213 -16.41 -5.48 -0.37
CA SER A 213 -16.68 -5.87 1.01
C SER A 213 -18.05 -5.41 1.50
N LEU A 214 -18.43 -4.16 1.20
CA LEU A 214 -19.72 -3.62 1.60
C LEU A 214 -20.88 -4.23 0.81
N ALA A 215 -20.69 -4.55 -0.48
CA ALA A 215 -21.69 -5.28 -1.27
C ALA A 215 -21.96 -6.67 -0.66
N ARG A 216 -20.92 -7.44 -0.32
CA ARG A 216 -21.06 -8.75 0.32
C ARG A 216 -21.65 -8.66 1.72
N LEU A 217 -21.32 -7.61 2.47
CA LEU A 217 -21.89 -7.37 3.79
C LEU A 217 -23.41 -7.08 3.69
N ARG A 218 -23.81 -6.27 2.73
CA ARG A 218 -25.22 -5.97 2.43
C ARG A 218 -26.00 -7.24 2.07
N GLU A 219 -25.47 -8.05 1.14
CA GLU A 219 -26.07 -9.32 0.74
C GLU A 219 -26.26 -10.26 1.93
N ARG A 220 -25.24 -10.38 2.77
CA ARG A 220 -25.30 -11.24 3.96
C ARG A 220 -26.35 -10.78 4.97
N ARG A 221 -26.50 -9.48 5.20
CA ARG A 221 -27.50 -8.93 6.12
C ARG A 221 -28.94 -9.02 5.58
N ALA A 222 -29.09 -8.99 4.25
CA ALA A 222 -30.40 -9.17 3.60
C ALA A 222 -30.89 -10.62 3.57
N MET A 223 -29.99 -11.63 3.75
CA MET A 223 -30.40 -13.06 3.76
C MET A 223 -31.36 -13.46 4.88
N PRO A 224 -31.22 -13.03 6.15
CA PRO A 224 -32.18 -13.34 7.22
C PRO A 224 -33.58 -12.80 6.92
N GLU A 225 -33.67 -11.58 6.42
CA GLU A 225 -34.97 -10.98 6.07
C GLU A 225 -35.70 -11.75 4.97
N ARG A 226 -35.00 -12.29 3.98
CA ARG A 226 -35.59 -13.12 2.93
C ARG A 226 -36.13 -14.45 3.46
N ILE A 227 -35.46 -15.05 4.45
CA ILE A 227 -35.90 -16.31 5.06
C ILE A 227 -37.17 -16.08 5.91
N GLU A 228 -37.23 -14.98 6.67
CA GLU A 228 -38.40 -14.63 7.47
C GLU A 228 -39.63 -14.26 6.61
N HIS A 229 -39.44 -13.58 5.50
CA HIS A 229 -40.52 -13.22 4.57
C HIS A 229 -40.94 -14.39 3.66
N GLY A 230 -40.08 -15.38 3.42
CA GLY A 230 -40.36 -16.57 2.62
C GLY A 230 -41.07 -17.69 3.41
N ILE A 231 -41.15 -17.62 4.75
CA ILE A 231 -41.76 -18.62 5.65
C ILE A 231 -43.10 -18.10 6.21
N ARG A 232 -43.74 -17.09 5.64
CA ARG A 232 -45.17 -16.86 5.95
C ARG A 232 -46.01 -17.85 5.11
N PRO A 233 -46.51 -18.95 5.69
CA PRO A 233 -47.58 -19.70 5.04
C PRO A 233 -48.79 -18.79 5.05
N ASP A 234 -49.38 -18.60 3.88
CA ASP A 234 -50.72 -18.03 3.73
C ASP A 234 -51.71 -18.87 4.52
N HIS A 235 -51.94 -18.53 5.79
CA HIS A 235 -53.08 -18.98 6.55
C HIS A 235 -54.22 -17.97 6.42
N HIS A 236 -54.81 -17.93 5.24
CA HIS A 236 -56.16 -17.42 5.04
C HIS A 236 -56.87 -18.34 4.03
N ARG A 237 -57.55 -19.38 4.57
CA ARG A 237 -58.85 -19.89 4.14
C ARG A 237 -59.47 -20.69 5.27
#